data_0993f414b1ba9f3abb1a9a44256a7742
#
_entry.id   0993f414b1ba9f3abb1a9a44256a7742
#
_cell.length_a   1.000
_cell.length_b   1.000
_cell.length_c   1.000
_cell.angle_alpha   90.00
_cell.angle_beta   90.00
_cell.angle_gamma   90.00
#
_symmetry.space_group_name_H-M   'P 1'
#
loop_
_entity.id
_entity.type
_entity.pdbx_description
1 polymer ?
#
loop_
_entity_poly.entity_id
_entity_poly.type
_entity_poly.pdbx_seq_one_letter_code
_entity_poly.pdbx_strand_id
1 'polypeptide(L)'
;YAGRSPIQDENRKVTPFIGAVYDITPTLSAYASYARIFNPQNYKDRNNTPLSPVIGSNAEAGLKAELFERRIQAHFAVFQTKQDNFGVRDSAITTPLPDGTLPYVAVNGTKSTGFELEFAGMATKQWRVSAGLTRAKVTRAPTDLIYANMPDYLLQLGTDYQLSGALAPLSVGGNLTWQSSIEGFNIPHPSGTVTVKQSPKAILNLRASWQFNPKLSATLAVNNLTNQKYWANLDYGNYADPRNVSVTLRAAF
;
A
#
# COMPACT_ATOMS: atom_id res chain seq x y z
N TYR A 1 23.13 14.78 -29.30
CA TYR A 1 23.39 13.56 -28.51
C TYR A 1 23.29 13.95 -27.05
N ALA A 2 22.19 13.62 -26.38
CA ALA A 2 22.04 13.78 -24.95
C ALA A 2 23.05 12.86 -24.26
N GLY A 3 23.97 13.44 -23.49
CA GLY A 3 24.93 12.70 -22.69
C GLY A 3 24.17 11.73 -21.78
N ARG A 4 24.58 10.47 -21.75
CA ARG A 4 24.07 9.48 -20.79
C ARG A 4 24.31 10.03 -19.39
N SER A 5 23.26 10.16 -18.59
CA SER A 5 23.42 10.36 -17.16
C SER A 5 24.36 9.30 -16.61
N PRO A 6 25.31 9.64 -15.71
CA PRO A 6 26.15 8.63 -15.09
C PRO A 6 25.24 7.60 -14.42
N ILE A 7 25.29 6.38 -14.92
CA ILE A 7 24.64 5.22 -14.30
C ILE A 7 25.40 4.98 -13.01
N GLN A 8 24.71 4.99 -11.89
CA GLN A 8 25.28 4.62 -10.61
C GLN A 8 25.64 3.12 -10.68
N ASP A 9 26.91 2.83 -10.88
CA ASP A 9 27.41 1.45 -10.99
C ASP A 9 27.69 0.90 -9.59
N GLU A 10 26.65 0.37 -8.97
CA GLU A 10 26.66 -0.24 -7.63
C GLU A 10 26.85 -1.75 -7.74
N ASN A 11 28.03 -2.17 -8.19
CA ASN A 11 28.35 -3.59 -8.33
C ASN A 11 28.61 -4.25 -6.96
N ARG A 12 28.02 -5.43 -6.73
CA ARG A 12 28.30 -6.38 -5.65
C ARG A 12 27.94 -5.92 -4.23
N LYS A 13 26.73 -5.41 -4.01
CA LYS A 13 26.22 -5.19 -2.66
C LYS A 13 25.58 -6.45 -2.10
N VAL A 14 25.98 -6.81 -0.88
CA VAL A 14 25.37 -7.93 -0.14
C VAL A 14 24.30 -7.36 0.79
N THR A 15 23.07 -7.86 0.64
CA THR A 15 21.93 -7.52 1.49
C THR A 15 21.55 -8.76 2.31
N PRO A 16 22.15 -8.96 3.49
CA PRO A 16 21.89 -10.14 4.29
C PRO A 16 20.46 -10.15 4.83
N PHE A 17 19.91 -11.34 4.87
CA PHE A 17 18.61 -11.66 5.49
C PHE A 17 18.81 -12.83 6.44
N ILE A 18 18.13 -12.77 7.59
CA ILE A 18 17.98 -13.87 8.53
C ILE A 18 16.55 -13.93 8.99
N GLY A 19 15.99 -15.14 9.11
CA GLY A 19 14.64 -15.36 9.64
C GLY A 19 14.55 -16.71 10.30
N ALA A 20 13.65 -16.81 11.26
CA ALA A 20 13.31 -18.04 11.95
C ALA A 20 11.79 -18.17 12.07
N VAL A 21 11.31 -19.39 11.99
CA VAL A 21 9.91 -19.76 12.24
C VAL A 21 9.91 -20.87 13.28
N TYR A 22 9.03 -20.76 14.24
CA TYR A 22 8.83 -21.76 15.29
C TYR A 22 7.36 -22.15 15.37
N ASP A 23 7.08 -23.41 15.15
CA ASP A 23 5.72 -23.97 15.26
C ASP A 23 5.39 -24.21 16.73
N ILE A 24 4.52 -23.38 17.28
CA ILE A 24 4.04 -23.49 18.67
C ILE A 24 3.06 -24.65 18.78
N THR A 25 2.19 -24.78 17.78
CA THR A 25 1.24 -25.90 17.61
C THR A 25 1.14 -26.26 16.12
N PRO A 26 0.45 -27.35 15.73
CA PRO A 26 0.23 -27.66 14.31
C PRO A 26 -0.53 -26.60 13.50
N THR A 27 -1.11 -25.59 14.17
CA THR A 27 -1.91 -24.54 13.56
C THR A 27 -1.50 -23.12 13.97
N LEU A 28 -0.44 -22.99 14.78
CA LEU A 28 0.07 -21.69 15.25
C LEU A 28 1.59 -21.67 15.17
N SER A 29 2.12 -20.72 14.43
CA SER A 29 3.56 -20.49 14.32
C SER A 29 3.89 -19.05 14.68
N ALA A 30 5.03 -18.85 15.36
CA ALA A 30 5.68 -17.57 15.55
C ALA A 30 6.85 -17.43 14.57
N TYR A 31 7.12 -16.21 14.15
CA TYR A 31 8.30 -15.95 13.33
C TYR A 31 8.95 -14.63 13.69
N ALA A 32 10.23 -14.51 13.35
CA ALA A 32 10.94 -13.26 13.38
C ALA A 32 11.92 -13.19 12.21
N SER A 33 12.12 -12.00 11.67
CA SER A 33 13.05 -11.78 10.56
C SER A 33 13.78 -10.45 10.70
N TYR A 34 14.97 -10.41 10.13
CA TYR A 34 15.77 -9.20 9.97
C TYR A 34 16.40 -9.18 8.58
N ALA A 35 16.25 -8.06 7.89
CA ALA A 35 16.80 -7.84 6.56
C ALA A 35 17.54 -6.52 6.48
N ARG A 36 18.63 -6.48 5.69
CA ARG A 36 19.25 -5.22 5.27
C ARG A 36 18.58 -4.72 4.00
N ILE A 37 18.48 -3.41 3.89
CA ILE A 37 17.89 -2.71 2.75
C ILE A 37 19.02 -2.03 1.98
N PHE A 38 19.01 -2.19 0.67
CA PHE A 38 19.82 -1.47 -0.28
C PHE A 38 18.98 -1.17 -1.50
N ASN A 39 18.73 0.12 -1.79
CA ASN A 39 17.88 0.54 -2.90
C ASN A 39 18.55 1.71 -3.63
N PRO A 40 19.11 1.50 -4.85
CA PRO A 40 19.63 2.57 -5.68
C PRO A 40 18.54 3.62 -5.95
N GLN A 41 18.93 4.89 -6.00
CA GLN A 41 18.03 5.99 -6.31
C GLN A 41 18.60 6.89 -7.39
N ASN A 42 17.73 7.41 -8.26
CA ASN A 42 18.12 8.25 -9.40
C ASN A 42 18.05 9.75 -9.09
N TYR A 43 17.87 10.11 -7.83
CA TYR A 43 17.82 11.49 -7.40
C TYR A 43 19.23 12.12 -7.39
N LYS A 44 19.28 13.42 -7.67
CA LYS A 44 20.51 14.20 -7.69
C LYS A 44 20.42 15.37 -6.72
N ASP A 45 21.54 15.74 -6.15
CA ASP A 45 21.67 16.92 -5.31
C ASP A 45 21.69 18.22 -6.13
N ARG A 46 21.77 19.35 -5.45
CA ARG A 46 21.86 20.70 -6.06
C ARG A 46 23.08 20.91 -6.97
N ASN A 47 24.09 20.06 -6.83
CA ASN A 47 25.30 20.09 -7.65
C ASN A 47 25.22 19.11 -8.83
N ASN A 48 24.02 18.57 -9.12
CA ASN A 48 23.78 17.54 -10.14
C ASN A 48 24.53 16.23 -9.89
N THR A 49 24.90 15.94 -8.61
CA THR A 49 25.57 14.71 -8.19
C THR A 49 24.51 13.68 -7.75
N PRO A 50 24.56 12.43 -8.24
CA PRO A 50 23.66 11.38 -7.78
C PRO A 50 23.74 11.16 -6.27
N LEU A 51 22.59 11.03 -5.61
CA LEU A 51 22.54 10.66 -4.21
C LEU A 51 22.99 9.22 -3.99
N SER A 52 23.62 8.96 -2.85
CA SER A 52 23.94 7.59 -2.44
C SER A 52 22.69 6.74 -2.35
N PRO A 53 22.78 5.41 -2.57
CA PRO A 53 21.66 4.50 -2.39
C PRO A 53 21.03 4.61 -1.00
N VAL A 54 19.73 4.39 -0.93
CA VAL A 54 19.03 4.21 0.34
C VAL A 54 19.53 2.92 0.98
N ILE A 55 20.02 3.01 2.19
CA ILE A 55 20.42 1.86 3.01
C ILE A 55 19.56 1.78 4.26
N GLY A 56 19.48 0.60 4.85
CA GLY A 56 18.66 0.46 6.04
C GLY A 56 18.53 -0.96 6.54
N SER A 57 17.54 -1.15 7.39
CA SER A 57 17.16 -2.46 7.91
C SER A 57 15.66 -2.55 8.15
N ASN A 58 15.14 -3.76 8.04
CA ASN A 58 13.79 -4.13 8.46
C ASN A 58 13.89 -5.22 9.50
N ALA A 59 13.17 -5.06 10.61
CA ALA A 59 12.96 -6.09 11.62
C ALA A 59 11.45 -6.32 11.75
N GLU A 60 11.04 -7.57 11.76
CA GLU A 60 9.65 -7.98 11.85
C GLU A 60 9.52 -9.20 12.75
N ALA A 61 8.44 -9.26 13.54
CA ALA A 61 8.06 -10.43 14.30
C ALA A 61 6.54 -10.59 14.26
N GLY A 62 6.07 -11.83 14.22
CA GLY A 62 4.64 -12.06 14.07
C GLY A 62 4.20 -13.46 14.42
N LEU A 63 2.89 -13.66 14.28
CA LEU A 63 2.18 -14.92 14.47
C LEU A 63 1.40 -15.26 13.22
N LYS A 64 1.39 -16.52 12.85
CA LYS A 64 0.53 -17.10 11.80
C LYS A 64 -0.31 -18.19 12.40
N ALA A 65 -1.61 -18.14 12.17
CA ALA A 65 -2.54 -19.14 12.69
C ALA A 65 -3.46 -19.67 11.60
N GLU A 66 -3.76 -20.95 11.65
CA GLU A 66 -4.81 -21.61 10.88
C GLU A 66 -5.99 -21.88 11.80
N LEU A 67 -7.13 -21.26 11.52
CA LEU A 67 -8.33 -21.27 12.34
C LEU A 67 -9.44 -22.09 11.67
N PHE A 68 -10.39 -22.59 12.46
CA PHE A 68 -11.59 -23.29 11.99
C PHE A 68 -11.27 -24.43 11.00
N GLU A 69 -10.48 -25.40 11.46
CA GLU A 69 -10.07 -26.55 10.63
C GLU A 69 -9.28 -26.11 9.37
N ARG A 70 -8.37 -25.10 9.52
CA ARG A 70 -7.54 -24.54 8.46
C ARG A 70 -8.29 -23.79 7.36
N ARG A 71 -9.56 -23.44 7.62
CA ARG A 71 -10.37 -22.71 6.64
C ARG A 71 -10.06 -21.22 6.59
N ILE A 72 -9.61 -20.65 7.69
CA ILE A 72 -9.22 -19.23 7.79
C ILE A 72 -7.76 -19.15 8.23
N GLN A 73 -6.98 -18.41 7.50
CA GLN A 73 -5.64 -18.01 7.88
C GLN A 73 -5.70 -16.66 8.58
N ALA A 74 -4.98 -16.54 9.69
CA ALA A 74 -4.79 -15.29 10.42
C ALA A 74 -3.29 -14.97 10.50
N HIS A 75 -2.96 -13.71 10.33
CA HIS A 75 -1.59 -13.22 10.43
C HIS A 75 -1.58 -11.95 11.26
N PHE A 76 -0.65 -11.87 12.21
CA PHE A 76 -0.35 -10.66 12.96
C PHE A 76 1.16 -10.40 12.91
N ALA A 77 1.56 -9.20 12.58
CA ALA A 77 2.95 -8.78 12.57
C ALA A 77 3.14 -7.42 13.22
N VAL A 78 4.30 -7.22 13.83
CA VAL A 78 4.84 -5.92 14.22
C VAL A 78 6.16 -5.72 13.48
N PHE A 79 6.38 -4.52 12.97
CA PHE A 79 7.57 -4.24 12.19
C PHE A 79 8.22 -2.90 12.52
N GLN A 80 9.50 -2.82 12.26
CA GLN A 80 10.27 -1.58 12.24
C GLN A 80 11.23 -1.58 11.07
N THR A 81 11.10 -0.56 10.21
CA THR A 81 12.04 -0.25 9.12
C THR A 81 12.80 1.02 9.46
N LYS A 82 14.12 1.01 9.30
CA LYS A 82 14.98 2.19 9.40
C LYS A 82 15.67 2.40 8.06
N GLN A 83 15.75 3.65 7.61
CA GLN A 83 16.39 4.00 6.35
C GLN A 83 17.22 5.27 6.50
N ASP A 84 18.41 5.25 5.88
CA ASP A 84 19.29 6.39 5.72
C ASP A 84 19.48 6.67 4.22
N ASN A 85 19.96 7.88 3.92
CA ASN A 85 20.11 8.40 2.56
C ASN A 85 18.78 8.51 1.78
N PHE A 86 17.65 8.62 2.46
CA PHE A 86 16.36 8.75 1.78
C PHE A 86 16.28 10.09 1.05
N GLY A 87 16.09 10.07 -0.28
CA GLY A 87 16.01 11.26 -1.11
C GLY A 87 14.71 12.03 -0.89
N VAL A 88 14.82 13.26 -0.41
CA VAL A 88 13.70 14.18 -0.23
C VAL A 88 13.94 15.41 -1.11
N ARG A 89 12.91 15.93 -1.76
CA ARG A 89 13.04 17.14 -2.55
C ARG A 89 13.66 18.28 -1.73
N ASP A 90 14.67 18.95 -2.30
CA ASP A 90 15.26 20.15 -1.70
C ASP A 90 14.30 21.34 -1.94
N SER A 91 13.43 21.61 -0.96
CA SER A 91 12.45 22.69 -1.06
C SER A 91 13.06 24.09 -1.03
N ALA A 92 14.34 24.22 -0.66
CA ALA A 92 15.06 25.50 -0.69
C ALA A 92 15.49 25.89 -2.12
N ILE A 93 15.49 24.94 -3.05
CA ILE A 93 15.90 25.14 -4.44
C ILE A 93 14.71 24.93 -5.37
N THR A 94 14.32 25.98 -6.07
CA THR A 94 13.23 25.95 -7.06
C THR A 94 13.74 25.88 -8.50
N THR A 95 15.03 26.16 -8.71
CA THR A 95 15.67 26.12 -10.04
C THR A 95 15.93 24.65 -10.43
N PRO A 96 15.43 24.22 -11.58
CA PRO A 96 15.72 22.88 -12.10
C PRO A 96 17.21 22.68 -12.39
N LEU A 97 17.66 21.44 -12.28
CA LEU A 97 18.98 20.97 -12.74
C LEU A 97 19.06 21.02 -14.28
N PRO A 98 20.26 20.88 -14.88
CA PRO A 98 20.42 20.91 -16.33
C PRO A 98 19.60 19.89 -17.11
N ASP A 99 19.17 18.79 -16.46
CA ASP A 99 18.31 17.78 -17.04
C ASP A 99 16.79 18.05 -16.82
N GLY A 100 16.45 19.22 -16.28
CA GLY A 100 15.07 19.62 -16.00
C GLY A 100 14.48 19.04 -14.72
N THR A 101 15.20 18.19 -14.00
CA THR A 101 14.74 17.63 -12.71
C THR A 101 14.98 18.64 -11.58
N LEU A 102 14.25 18.48 -10.49
CA LEU A 102 14.47 19.28 -9.27
C LEU A 102 15.49 18.57 -8.37
N PRO A 103 16.32 19.32 -7.63
CA PRO A 103 17.31 18.74 -6.74
C PRO A 103 16.68 18.09 -5.50
N TYR A 104 17.37 17.12 -4.94
CA TYR A 104 17.03 16.37 -3.75
C TYR A 104 18.14 16.43 -2.72
N VAL A 105 17.82 16.21 -1.47
CA VAL A 105 18.77 16.03 -0.36
C VAL A 105 18.58 14.64 0.24
N ALA A 106 19.68 14.00 0.60
CA ALA A 106 19.64 12.76 1.36
C ALA A 106 19.34 13.06 2.83
N VAL A 107 18.37 12.35 3.40
CA VAL A 107 18.02 12.45 4.81
C VAL A 107 18.22 11.10 5.49
N ASN A 108 18.70 11.16 6.73
CA ASN A 108 18.98 9.99 7.55
C ASN A 108 17.95 9.87 8.67
N GLY A 109 17.86 8.67 9.27
CA GLY A 109 17.02 8.42 10.43
C GLY A 109 15.52 8.33 10.12
N THR A 110 15.15 8.03 8.86
CA THR A 110 13.76 7.71 8.53
C THR A 110 13.40 6.37 9.17
N LYS A 111 12.29 6.35 9.91
CA LYS A 111 11.83 5.18 10.63
C LYS A 111 10.34 4.96 10.34
N SER A 112 9.99 3.75 9.92
CA SER A 112 8.61 3.27 9.83
C SER A 112 8.37 2.23 10.91
N THR A 113 7.30 2.37 11.68
CA THR A 113 6.89 1.38 12.68
C THR A 113 5.41 1.13 12.57
N GLY A 114 5.01 -0.11 12.76
CA GLY A 114 3.61 -0.46 12.65
C GLY A 114 3.29 -1.87 13.06
N PHE A 115 2.03 -2.21 12.82
CA PHE A 115 1.53 -3.57 12.89
C PHE A 115 0.59 -3.85 11.73
N GLU A 116 0.45 -5.13 11.43
CA GLU A 116 -0.49 -5.67 10.45
C GLU A 116 -1.28 -6.80 11.08
N LEU A 117 -2.57 -6.83 10.80
CA LEU A 117 -3.48 -7.89 11.20
C LEU A 117 -4.29 -8.30 9.97
N GLU A 118 -4.21 -9.56 9.60
CA GLU A 118 -4.88 -10.09 8.42
C GLU A 118 -5.66 -11.36 8.75
N PHE A 119 -6.82 -11.50 8.12
CA PHE A 119 -7.64 -12.71 8.12
C PHE A 119 -8.13 -12.96 6.71
N ALA A 120 -8.02 -14.18 6.23
CA ALA A 120 -8.56 -14.56 4.93
C ALA A 120 -8.90 -16.04 4.87
N GLY A 121 -10.01 -16.36 4.25
CA GLY A 121 -10.40 -17.75 4.04
C GLY A 121 -11.88 -17.98 3.80
N MET A 122 -12.31 -19.21 4.06
CA MET A 122 -13.69 -19.67 3.87
C MET A 122 -14.38 -19.80 5.24
N ALA A 123 -15.22 -18.82 5.59
CA ALA A 123 -16.04 -18.89 6.82
C ALA A 123 -17.01 -20.10 6.77
N THR A 124 -17.57 -20.36 5.58
CA THR A 124 -18.30 -21.58 5.24
C THR A 124 -17.86 -22.07 3.86
N LYS A 125 -18.39 -23.19 3.38
CA LYS A 125 -18.13 -23.68 2.00
C LYS A 125 -18.54 -22.69 0.91
N GLN A 126 -19.45 -21.78 1.22
CA GLN A 126 -19.99 -20.79 0.28
C GLN A 126 -19.58 -19.36 0.59
N TRP A 127 -18.98 -19.11 1.75
CA TRP A 127 -18.71 -17.75 2.22
C TRP A 127 -17.23 -17.51 2.40
N ARG A 128 -16.66 -16.72 1.49
CA ARG A 128 -15.29 -16.20 1.58
C ARG A 128 -15.29 -14.87 2.30
N VAL A 129 -14.36 -14.69 3.21
CA VAL A 129 -14.13 -13.46 3.96
C VAL A 129 -12.67 -13.09 3.95
N SER A 130 -12.38 -11.80 3.98
CA SER A 130 -11.05 -11.24 4.22
C SER A 130 -11.16 -9.97 5.03
N ALA A 131 -10.19 -9.74 5.90
CA ALA A 131 -10.03 -8.50 6.65
C ALA A 131 -8.54 -8.22 6.81
N GLY A 132 -8.14 -6.96 6.63
CA GLY A 132 -6.79 -6.48 6.84
C GLY A 132 -6.83 -5.14 7.57
N LEU A 133 -6.03 -4.99 8.61
CA LEU A 133 -5.80 -3.74 9.31
C LEU A 133 -4.30 -3.49 9.40
N THR A 134 -3.84 -2.43 8.76
CA THR A 134 -2.45 -1.98 8.82
C THR A 134 -2.40 -0.66 9.57
N ARG A 135 -1.46 -0.55 10.50
CA ARG A 135 -1.00 0.72 11.04
C ARG A 135 0.47 0.88 10.68
N ALA A 136 0.82 1.98 10.01
CA ALA A 136 2.20 2.32 9.69
C ALA A 136 2.43 3.80 9.98
N LYS A 137 3.34 4.09 10.90
CA LYS A 137 3.76 5.46 11.19
C LYS A 137 5.19 5.67 10.72
N VAL A 138 5.36 6.64 9.82
CA VAL A 138 6.68 7.03 9.31
C VAL A 138 7.12 8.31 10.01
N THR A 139 8.34 8.32 10.54
CA THR A 139 8.95 9.48 11.22
C THR A 139 10.35 9.73 10.68
N ARG A 140 10.83 10.97 10.82
CA ARG A 140 12.17 11.40 10.40
C ARG A 140 12.83 12.26 11.48
N ALA A 141 14.07 11.95 11.86
CA ALA A 141 14.87 12.86 12.66
C ALA A 141 15.53 13.95 11.76
N PRO A 142 15.67 15.22 12.23
CA PRO A 142 15.25 15.77 13.52
C PRO A 142 13.83 16.36 13.53
N THR A 143 13.10 16.30 12.41
CA THR A 143 11.72 16.81 12.33
C THR A 143 10.77 15.64 12.13
N ASP A 144 9.78 15.51 12.99
CA ASP A 144 8.81 14.40 12.97
C ASP A 144 7.89 14.40 11.73
N LEU A 145 8.13 15.32 10.79
CA LEU A 145 7.33 15.48 9.59
C LEU A 145 7.90 14.65 8.46
N ILE A 146 7.28 13.52 8.18
CA ILE A 146 7.55 12.81 6.94
C ILE A 146 6.27 12.30 6.31
N TYR A 147 6.25 12.49 5.01
CA TYR A 147 5.35 11.87 4.04
C TYR A 147 3.94 11.64 4.56
N ALA A 148 3.24 12.71 4.59
CA ALA A 148 1.86 12.76 4.94
C ALA A 148 0.91 12.23 3.86
N ASN A 149 1.42 11.82 2.70
CA ASN A 149 0.60 11.23 1.64
C ASN A 149 0.22 9.77 1.91
N MET A 150 0.56 9.24 3.08
CA MET A 150 0.17 7.89 3.50
C MET A 150 -0.71 7.97 4.75
N PRO A 151 -1.80 7.20 4.82
CA PRO A 151 -2.60 7.11 6.03
C PRO A 151 -1.86 6.33 7.11
N ASP A 152 -2.00 6.75 8.38
CA ASP A 152 -1.49 5.97 9.52
C ASP A 152 -2.22 4.64 9.68
N TYR A 153 -3.49 4.59 9.31
CA TYR A 153 -4.34 3.39 9.40
C TYR A 153 -5.03 3.11 8.08
N LEU A 154 -5.01 1.85 7.69
CA LEU A 154 -5.74 1.29 6.54
C LEU A 154 -6.52 0.04 6.99
N LEU A 155 -7.83 0.05 6.82
CA LEU A 155 -8.71 -1.10 7.02
C LEU A 155 -9.26 -1.55 5.67
N GLN A 156 -9.17 -2.83 5.38
CA GLN A 156 -9.74 -3.46 4.20
C GLN A 156 -10.59 -4.64 4.63
N LEU A 157 -11.84 -4.68 4.19
CA LEU A 157 -12.75 -5.79 4.42
C LEU A 157 -13.25 -6.29 3.07
N GLY A 158 -13.34 -7.59 2.91
CA GLY A 158 -13.83 -8.22 1.70
C GLY A 158 -14.74 -9.41 2.02
N THR A 159 -15.77 -9.59 1.23
CA THR A 159 -16.69 -10.72 1.38
C THR A 159 -17.25 -11.15 0.04
N ASP A 160 -17.41 -12.47 -0.13
CA ASP A 160 -18.08 -13.11 -1.26
C ASP A 160 -18.92 -14.27 -0.76
N TYR A 161 -20.17 -14.28 -1.14
CA TYR A 161 -21.11 -15.33 -0.79
C TYR A 161 -21.72 -15.95 -2.04
N GLN A 162 -21.55 -17.26 -2.20
CA GLN A 162 -22.21 -18.06 -3.22
C GLN A 162 -23.57 -18.51 -2.69
N LEU A 163 -24.65 -18.11 -3.36
CA LEU A 163 -25.98 -18.52 -2.96
C LEU A 163 -26.19 -20.03 -3.23
N SER A 164 -27.26 -20.56 -2.69
CA SER A 164 -27.61 -21.99 -2.83
C SER A 164 -29.02 -22.18 -3.38
N GLY A 165 -29.39 -23.44 -3.66
CA GLY A 165 -30.72 -23.77 -4.19
C GLY A 165 -30.95 -23.19 -5.56
N ALA A 166 -32.12 -22.60 -5.79
CA ALA A 166 -32.49 -21.99 -7.07
C ALA A 166 -31.60 -20.80 -7.46
N LEU A 167 -30.95 -20.17 -6.50
CA LEU A 167 -30.03 -19.05 -6.72
C LEU A 167 -28.55 -19.48 -6.72
N ALA A 168 -28.25 -20.75 -6.80
CA ALA A 168 -26.86 -21.26 -6.84
C ALA A 168 -25.98 -20.62 -7.93
N PRO A 169 -26.51 -20.17 -9.10
CA PRO A 169 -25.71 -19.43 -10.08
C PRO A 169 -25.31 -18.01 -9.64
N LEU A 170 -25.90 -17.47 -8.58
CA LEU A 170 -25.65 -16.10 -8.10
C LEU A 170 -24.59 -16.08 -7.01
N SER A 171 -23.58 -15.27 -7.18
CA SER A 171 -22.68 -14.85 -6.11
C SER A 171 -22.82 -13.36 -5.85
N VAL A 172 -22.78 -12.96 -4.59
CA VAL A 172 -22.81 -11.56 -4.15
C VAL A 172 -21.58 -11.28 -3.29
N GLY A 173 -21.04 -10.09 -3.42
CA GLY A 173 -19.86 -9.74 -2.66
C GLY A 173 -19.63 -8.24 -2.63
N GLY A 174 -18.63 -7.85 -1.89
CA GLY A 174 -18.23 -6.46 -1.79
C GLY A 174 -16.93 -6.31 -1.02
N ASN A 175 -16.44 -5.10 -1.07
CA ASN A 175 -15.30 -4.71 -0.26
C ASN A 175 -15.49 -3.31 0.29
N LEU A 176 -14.99 -3.11 1.50
CA LEU A 176 -14.87 -1.81 2.16
C LEU A 176 -13.38 -1.51 2.36
N THR A 177 -12.95 -0.34 1.90
CA THR A 177 -11.65 0.20 2.21
C THR A 177 -11.83 1.48 3.01
N TRP A 178 -11.32 1.50 4.25
CA TRP A 178 -11.28 2.69 5.08
C TRP A 178 -9.84 3.08 5.35
N GLN A 179 -9.56 4.38 5.34
CA GLN A 179 -8.25 4.91 5.72
C GLN A 179 -8.41 6.14 6.62
N SER A 180 -7.41 6.38 7.48
CA SER A 180 -7.30 7.60 8.27
C SER A 180 -7.04 8.81 7.38
N SER A 181 -7.05 10.01 7.98
CA SER A 181 -6.67 11.24 7.27
C SER A 181 -5.26 11.15 6.74
N ILE A 182 -5.02 11.86 5.63
CA ILE A 182 -3.69 12.12 5.08
C ILE A 182 -3.49 13.61 4.89
N GLU A 183 -2.23 14.05 4.95
CA GLU A 183 -1.85 15.45 4.74
C GLU A 183 -0.74 15.53 3.71
N GLY A 184 -0.89 16.37 2.70
CA GLY A 184 0.15 16.71 1.74
C GLY A 184 0.75 18.07 2.11
N PHE A 185 2.05 18.10 2.37
CA PHE A 185 2.77 19.32 2.70
C PHE A 185 3.47 19.92 1.48
N ASN A 186 3.60 21.24 1.49
CA ASN A 186 4.30 21.98 0.43
C ASN A 186 3.73 21.74 -0.97
N ILE A 187 2.42 21.56 -1.07
CA ILE A 187 1.74 21.43 -2.36
C ILE A 187 1.82 22.78 -3.09
N PRO A 188 2.30 22.83 -4.34
CA PRO A 188 2.36 24.07 -5.12
C PRO A 188 0.98 24.72 -5.26
N HIS A 189 0.92 26.03 -5.01
CA HIS A 189 -0.29 26.85 -5.13
C HIS A 189 0.10 28.22 -5.67
N PRO A 190 -0.76 28.96 -6.40
CA PRO A 190 -0.44 30.30 -6.90
C PRO A 190 0.01 31.29 -5.83
N SER A 191 -0.42 31.15 -4.58
CA SER A 191 0.00 31.99 -3.45
C SER A 191 1.23 31.46 -2.69
N GLY A 192 1.93 30.44 -3.22
CA GLY A 192 3.07 29.79 -2.57
C GLY A 192 2.87 28.29 -2.41
N THR A 193 3.18 27.74 -1.23
CA THR A 193 2.91 26.33 -0.89
C THR A 193 1.84 26.23 0.18
N VAL A 194 1.00 25.20 0.09
CA VAL A 194 -0.09 24.93 1.04
C VAL A 194 -0.01 23.51 1.58
N THR A 195 -0.54 23.32 2.77
CA THR A 195 -0.83 21.99 3.31
C THR A 195 -2.27 21.62 2.96
N VAL A 196 -2.45 20.51 2.29
CA VAL A 196 -3.76 19.97 1.93
C VAL A 196 -4.04 18.75 2.80
N LYS A 197 -5.23 18.71 3.39
CA LYS A 197 -5.66 17.60 4.24
C LYS A 197 -6.86 16.91 3.62
N GLN A 198 -6.79 15.60 3.50
CA GLN A 198 -7.93 14.74 3.22
C GLN A 198 -8.42 14.11 4.52
N SER A 199 -9.71 14.31 4.82
CA SER A 199 -10.38 13.63 5.94
C SER A 199 -10.39 12.12 5.75
N PRO A 200 -10.58 11.34 6.83
CA PRO A 200 -10.76 9.91 6.72
C PRO A 200 -11.85 9.57 5.70
N LYS A 201 -11.66 8.48 4.97
CA LYS A 201 -12.62 8.03 3.95
C LYS A 201 -12.91 6.55 4.06
N ALA A 202 -14.13 6.18 3.64
CA ALA A 202 -14.56 4.80 3.51
C ALA A 202 -15.19 4.60 2.12
N ILE A 203 -14.64 3.70 1.33
CA ILE A 203 -15.12 3.37 -0.01
C ILE A 203 -15.71 1.98 0.01
N LEU A 204 -16.99 1.90 -0.29
CA LEU A 204 -17.73 0.65 -0.38
C LEU A 204 -18.01 0.31 -1.83
N ASN A 205 -17.64 -0.89 -2.25
CA ASN A 205 -17.93 -1.44 -3.56
C ASN A 205 -18.75 -2.73 -3.39
N LEU A 206 -19.72 -2.93 -4.25
CA LEU A 206 -20.57 -4.13 -4.27
C LEU A 206 -20.52 -4.78 -5.64
N ARG A 207 -20.71 -6.10 -5.66
CA ARG A 207 -20.84 -6.86 -6.90
C ARG A 207 -21.85 -8.00 -6.77
N ALA A 208 -22.47 -8.31 -7.89
CA ALA A 208 -23.31 -9.51 -8.06
C ALA A 208 -22.90 -10.17 -9.38
N SER A 209 -22.63 -11.47 -9.35
CA SER A 209 -22.23 -12.23 -10.54
C SER A 209 -23.18 -13.40 -10.74
N TRP A 210 -23.67 -13.55 -11.96
CA TRP A 210 -24.53 -14.65 -12.36
C TRP A 210 -23.83 -15.54 -13.37
N GLN A 211 -23.75 -16.84 -13.07
CA GLN A 211 -23.20 -17.86 -13.98
C GLN A 211 -24.36 -18.50 -14.76
N PHE A 212 -24.51 -18.16 -16.03
CA PHE A 212 -25.56 -18.75 -16.90
C PHE A 212 -25.26 -20.19 -17.26
N ASN A 213 -23.99 -20.48 -17.55
CA ASN A 213 -23.45 -21.82 -17.82
C ASN A 213 -21.92 -21.80 -17.62
N PRO A 214 -21.21 -22.92 -17.73
CA PRO A 214 -19.75 -22.98 -17.49
C PRO A 214 -18.92 -22.00 -18.35
N LYS A 215 -19.47 -21.54 -19.48
CA LYS A 215 -18.77 -20.67 -20.42
C LYS A 215 -19.26 -19.22 -20.42
N LEU A 216 -20.41 -18.92 -19.81
CA LEU A 216 -21.01 -17.57 -19.86
C LEU A 216 -21.37 -17.08 -18.46
N SER A 217 -20.89 -15.90 -18.12
CA SER A 217 -21.26 -15.21 -16.89
C SER A 217 -21.44 -13.71 -17.11
N ALA A 218 -22.23 -13.08 -16.21
CA ALA A 218 -22.39 -11.64 -16.15
C ALA A 218 -22.08 -11.16 -14.74
N THR A 219 -21.40 -10.03 -14.62
CA THR A 219 -21.11 -9.37 -13.34
C THR A 219 -21.59 -7.93 -13.41
N LEU A 220 -22.45 -7.54 -12.45
CA LEU A 220 -22.80 -6.17 -12.15
C LEU A 220 -21.93 -5.70 -10.99
N ALA A 221 -21.23 -4.58 -11.14
CA ALA A 221 -20.47 -3.96 -10.07
C ALA A 221 -20.87 -2.50 -9.87
N VAL A 222 -20.96 -2.09 -8.61
CA VAL A 222 -21.19 -0.71 -8.19
C VAL A 222 -19.96 -0.30 -7.37
N ASN A 223 -19.17 0.62 -7.90
CA ASN A 223 -18.00 1.16 -7.23
C ASN A 223 -18.36 2.48 -6.55
N ASN A 224 -17.72 2.73 -5.40
CA ASN A 224 -17.98 3.93 -4.60
C ASN A 224 -19.51 4.12 -4.34
N LEU A 225 -20.15 3.11 -3.77
CA LEU A 225 -21.60 3.05 -3.55
C LEU A 225 -22.15 4.31 -2.86
N THR A 226 -21.40 4.84 -1.90
CA THR A 226 -21.78 6.03 -1.13
C THR A 226 -21.52 7.34 -1.88
N ASN A 227 -20.92 7.27 -3.09
CA ASN A 227 -20.52 8.43 -3.90
C ASN A 227 -19.62 9.41 -3.12
N GLN A 228 -18.71 8.88 -2.33
CA GLN A 228 -17.78 9.70 -1.56
C GLN A 228 -16.81 10.43 -2.48
N LYS A 229 -16.73 11.75 -2.35
CA LYS A 229 -15.77 12.58 -3.06
C LYS A 229 -14.47 12.63 -2.28
N TYR A 230 -13.37 12.27 -2.92
CA TYR A 230 -12.05 12.26 -2.31
C TYR A 230 -10.95 12.47 -3.34
N TRP A 231 -9.76 12.87 -2.88
CA TRP A 231 -8.59 13.01 -3.73
C TRP A 231 -7.98 11.63 -4.00
N ALA A 232 -7.78 11.30 -5.27
CA ALA A 232 -7.02 10.11 -5.66
C ALA A 232 -5.53 10.32 -5.39
N ASN A 233 -5.07 11.56 -5.62
CA ASN A 233 -3.71 11.97 -5.35
C ASN A 233 -3.72 13.42 -4.85
N LEU A 234 -3.12 13.66 -3.68
CA LEU A 234 -3.03 15.00 -3.09
C LEU A 234 -2.02 15.90 -3.82
N ASP A 235 -0.93 15.33 -4.33
CA ASP A 235 0.14 16.11 -4.95
C ASP A 235 -0.30 16.80 -6.25
N TYR A 236 -1.23 16.16 -6.97
CA TYR A 236 -1.76 16.68 -8.23
C TYR A 236 -3.18 17.22 -8.14
N GLY A 237 -3.81 17.12 -6.97
CA GLY A 237 -5.17 17.63 -6.77
C GLY A 237 -6.25 16.91 -7.58
N ASN A 238 -6.00 15.67 -8.00
CA ASN A 238 -6.96 14.92 -8.80
C ASN A 238 -7.98 14.21 -7.91
N TYR A 239 -9.26 14.39 -8.21
CA TYR A 239 -10.32 13.60 -7.59
C TYR A 239 -10.37 12.19 -8.15
N ALA A 240 -10.74 11.26 -7.28
CA ALA A 240 -11.05 9.89 -7.68
C ALA A 240 -12.40 9.81 -8.40
N ASP A 241 -12.63 8.68 -9.05
CA ASP A 241 -13.89 8.42 -9.75
C ASP A 241 -15.08 8.52 -8.80
N PRO A 242 -16.18 9.16 -9.23
CA PRO A 242 -17.43 9.14 -8.52
C PRO A 242 -18.01 7.71 -8.54
N ARG A 243 -19.16 7.54 -7.87
CA ARG A 243 -19.93 6.29 -7.99
C ARG A 243 -20.15 5.94 -9.45
N ASN A 244 -19.75 4.73 -9.81
CA ASN A 244 -19.96 4.20 -11.15
C ASN A 244 -20.53 2.78 -11.09
N VAL A 245 -21.23 2.42 -12.16
CA VAL A 245 -21.83 1.10 -12.33
C VAL A 245 -21.25 0.50 -13.61
N SER A 246 -20.84 -0.75 -13.54
CA SER A 246 -20.34 -1.49 -14.71
C SER A 246 -21.00 -2.85 -14.80
N VAL A 247 -21.18 -3.30 -16.06
CA VAL A 247 -21.61 -4.65 -16.38
C VAL A 247 -20.54 -5.30 -17.24
N THR A 248 -20.08 -6.47 -16.80
CA THR A 248 -19.10 -7.28 -17.53
C THR A 248 -19.72 -8.60 -17.95
N LEU A 249 -19.67 -8.91 -19.24
CA LEU A 249 -19.99 -10.23 -19.78
C LEU A 249 -18.70 -10.97 -20.10
N ARG A 250 -18.59 -12.21 -19.63
CA ARG A 250 -17.48 -13.09 -19.92
C ARG A 250 -17.96 -14.34 -20.63
N ALA A 251 -17.45 -14.57 -21.84
CA ALA A 251 -17.66 -15.78 -22.62
C ALA A 251 -16.33 -16.51 -22.83
N ALA A 252 -16.32 -17.83 -22.62
CA ALA A 252 -15.18 -18.72 -22.92
C ALA A 252 -15.57 -19.62 -24.11
N PHE A 253 -14.69 -19.71 -25.09
CA PHE A 253 -14.90 -20.49 -26.33
C PHE A 253 -14.16 -21.82 -26.27
#